data_bd68c79f42777bbca274d59b62e9995a
#
_entry.id   bd68c79f42777bbca274d59b62e9995a
#
_cell.length_a   1.000
_cell.length_b   1.000
_cell.length_c   1.000
_cell.angle_alpha   90.00
_cell.angle_beta   90.00
_cell.angle_gamma   90.00
#
_symmetry.space_group_name_H-M   'P 1'
#
loop_
_entity.id
_entity.type
_entity.pdbx_description
1 polymer ?
#
loop_
_entity_poly.entity_id
_entity_poly.type
_entity_poly.pdbx_seq_one_letter_code
_entity_poly.pdbx_strand_id
1 'polypeptide(L)'
;MKLAVCFYGNVGGKKGSHGHGGYQDITEHLIKNKNHFDNKYKDVDYFVHSWSVDKKDLINNVLNPKSSIFEENSVINDQLKSLEDYGLRNINSYENMFGNEFKDFFKISFFSAQSRWYSNSKSLEIMKNYSNS
;
A
#
# COMPACT_ATOMS: atom_id res chain seq x y z
N MET A 1 6.01 25.69 9.04
CA MET A 1 6.34 24.56 8.12
C MET A 1 5.10 23.68 7.98
N LYS A 2 4.70 23.44 6.77
CA LYS A 2 3.57 22.57 6.43
C LYS A 2 4.06 21.14 6.22
N LEU A 3 3.42 20.16 6.84
CA LEU A 3 3.76 18.74 6.70
C LEU A 3 2.77 18.07 5.75
N ALA A 4 3.27 17.32 4.77
CA ALA A 4 2.48 16.39 3.97
C ALA A 4 2.70 14.97 4.45
N VAL A 5 1.62 14.26 4.79
CA VAL A 5 1.65 12.87 5.23
C VAL A 5 0.96 11.99 4.20
N CYS A 6 1.71 11.06 3.61
CA CYS A 6 1.21 10.14 2.60
C CYS A 6 0.98 8.76 3.22
N PHE A 7 -0.28 8.33 3.28
CA PHE A 7 -0.64 6.96 3.65
C PHE A 7 -0.78 6.10 2.38
N TYR A 8 -0.26 4.87 2.42
CA TYR A 8 -0.35 3.96 1.29
C TYR A 8 -0.47 2.50 1.70
N GLY A 9 -1.05 1.69 0.83
CA GLY A 9 -1.16 0.24 1.00
C GLY A 9 -2.51 -0.22 1.52
N ASN A 10 -2.51 -1.38 2.17
CA ASN A 10 -3.69 -1.93 2.82
C ASN A 10 -3.85 -1.35 4.22
N VAL A 11 -5.09 -1.04 4.56
CA VAL A 11 -5.46 -0.62 5.91
C VAL A 11 -6.21 -1.76 6.59
N GLY A 12 -5.56 -2.39 7.58
CA GLY A 12 -6.07 -3.58 8.26
C GLY A 12 -5.83 -4.87 7.46
N GLY A 13 -5.72 -5.99 8.16
CA GLY A 13 -5.63 -7.31 7.56
C GLY A 13 -6.99 -7.88 7.21
N LYS A 14 -7.06 -8.78 6.22
CA LYS A 14 -8.24 -9.65 6.05
C LYS A 14 -8.21 -10.74 7.12
N LYS A 15 -9.40 -11.04 7.70
CA LYS A 15 -9.57 -12.18 8.60
C LYS A 15 -9.11 -13.45 7.87
N GLY A 16 -8.14 -14.17 8.43
CA GLY A 16 -7.60 -15.40 7.84
C GLY A 16 -6.45 -15.20 6.86
N SER A 17 -5.98 -13.99 6.60
CA SER A 17 -4.71 -13.78 5.90
C SER A 17 -3.56 -14.18 6.81
N HIS A 18 -2.60 -14.94 6.26
CA HIS A 18 -1.47 -15.46 7.01
C HIS A 18 -0.69 -14.35 7.70
N GLY A 19 -0.93 -14.21 8.97
CA GLY A 19 0.08 -13.89 9.95
C GLY A 19 0.34 -12.47 10.34
N HIS A 20 -0.22 -11.43 9.82
CA HIS A 20 0.26 -10.11 10.26
C HIS A 20 -0.82 -9.02 10.23
N GLY A 21 -1.77 -9.16 11.05
CA GLY A 21 -2.79 -8.16 11.23
C GLY A 21 -4.12 -8.85 11.43
N GLY A 22 -4.22 -9.50 12.55
CA GLY A 22 -5.53 -9.87 13.08
C GLY A 22 -6.43 -8.65 12.97
N TYR A 23 -7.71 -8.91 12.90
CA TYR A 23 -8.78 -7.93 12.89
C TYR A 23 -8.58 -6.91 14.03
N GLN A 24 -7.76 -5.92 13.78
CA GLN A 24 -7.64 -4.78 14.68
C GLN A 24 -8.60 -3.71 14.20
N ASP A 25 -9.21 -3.04 15.13
CA ASP A 25 -9.98 -1.85 14.80
C ASP A 25 -9.03 -0.78 14.24
N ILE A 26 -9.00 -0.73 12.92
CA ILE A 26 -8.13 0.21 12.19
C ILE A 26 -8.50 1.66 12.47
N THR A 27 -9.72 1.93 12.91
CA THR A 27 -10.19 3.28 13.24
C THR A 27 -9.36 3.88 14.35
N GLU A 28 -9.12 3.11 15.42
CA GLU A 28 -8.28 3.55 16.54
C GLU A 28 -6.85 3.85 16.09
N HIS A 29 -6.26 2.99 15.26
CA HIS A 29 -4.90 3.18 14.73
C HIS A 29 -4.80 4.41 13.82
N LEU A 30 -5.77 4.61 12.95
CA LEU A 30 -5.82 5.80 12.08
C LEU A 30 -5.94 7.09 12.89
N ILE A 31 -6.83 7.12 13.88
CA ILE A 31 -7.01 8.25 14.78
C ILE A 31 -5.72 8.54 15.56
N LYS A 32 -5.10 7.51 16.10
CA LYS A 32 -3.84 7.64 16.83
C LYS A 32 -2.72 8.22 15.98
N ASN A 33 -2.56 7.71 14.76
CA ASN A 33 -1.57 8.23 13.82
C ASN A 33 -1.86 9.68 13.42
N LYS A 34 -3.11 9.98 13.09
CA LYS A 34 -3.53 11.34 12.78
C LYS A 34 -3.22 12.30 13.92
N ASN A 35 -3.62 11.97 15.13
CA ASN A 35 -3.39 12.78 16.33
C ASN A 35 -1.90 12.99 16.60
N HIS A 36 -1.07 11.98 16.34
CA HIS A 36 0.38 12.13 16.50
C HIS A 36 0.94 13.25 15.61
N PHE A 37 0.54 13.30 14.36
CA PHE A 37 1.00 14.33 13.44
C PHE A 37 0.37 15.70 13.75
N ASP A 38 -0.94 15.74 13.98
CA ASP A 38 -1.67 16.98 14.26
C ASP A 38 -1.20 17.66 15.56
N ASN A 39 -0.80 16.89 16.56
CA ASN A 39 -0.26 17.43 17.81
C ASN A 39 1.18 17.93 17.67
N LYS A 40 1.94 17.34 16.76
CA LYS A 40 3.35 17.68 16.58
C LYS A 40 3.58 18.83 15.61
N TYR A 41 2.71 18.96 14.63
CA TYR A 41 2.85 19.94 13.55
C TYR A 41 1.59 20.80 13.44
N LYS A 42 1.79 22.10 13.26
CA LYS A 42 0.70 23.09 13.23
C LYS A 42 -0.18 22.99 11.98
N ASP A 43 0.38 22.50 10.89
CA ASP A 43 -0.30 22.46 9.59
C ASP A 43 0.05 21.13 8.87
N VAL A 44 -0.93 20.24 8.78
CA VAL A 44 -0.74 18.89 8.22
C VAL A 44 -1.77 18.61 7.12
N ASP A 45 -1.29 18.26 5.95
CA ASP A 45 -2.11 17.75 4.86
C ASP A 45 -1.93 16.23 4.71
N TYR A 46 -3.04 15.52 4.56
CA TYR A 46 -3.06 14.07 4.37
C TYR A 46 -3.36 13.71 2.93
N PHE A 47 -2.66 12.69 2.43
CA PHE A 47 -2.84 12.10 1.10
C PHE A 47 -2.90 10.58 1.24
N VAL A 48 -3.79 9.93 0.49
CA VAL A 48 -4.04 8.50 0.66
C VAL A 48 -4.07 7.79 -0.69
N HIS A 49 -3.32 6.70 -0.80
CA HIS A 49 -3.56 5.66 -1.80
C HIS A 49 -3.77 4.34 -1.08
N SER A 50 -4.91 3.68 -1.28
CA SER A 50 -5.19 2.42 -0.59
C SER A 50 -5.85 1.38 -1.49
N TRP A 51 -5.45 0.13 -1.27
CA TRP A 51 -6.09 -1.05 -1.81
C TRP A 51 -7.37 -1.45 -1.04
N SER A 52 -7.61 -0.86 0.11
CA SER A 52 -8.77 -1.14 0.96
C SER A 52 -9.98 -0.32 0.52
N VAL A 53 -10.54 -0.67 -0.65
CA VAL A 53 -11.70 0.01 -1.25
C VAL A 53 -12.92 -0.06 -0.34
N ASP A 54 -13.12 -1.18 0.35
CA ASP A 54 -14.20 -1.40 1.32
C ASP A 54 -14.15 -0.46 2.54
N LYS A 55 -12.99 0.15 2.80
CA LYS A 55 -12.76 1.05 3.94
C LYS A 55 -12.60 2.51 3.53
N LYS A 56 -12.91 2.82 2.29
CA LYS A 56 -12.79 4.18 1.73
C LYS A 56 -13.45 5.25 2.59
N ASP A 57 -14.71 5.04 2.94
CA ASP A 57 -15.47 6.04 3.70
C ASP A 57 -14.89 6.24 5.10
N LEU A 58 -14.51 5.15 5.77
CA LEU A 58 -13.87 5.21 7.08
C LEU A 58 -12.56 6.01 7.03
N ILE A 59 -11.69 5.68 6.09
CA ILE A 59 -10.39 6.32 5.94
C ILE A 59 -10.54 7.81 5.63
N ASN A 60 -11.42 8.15 4.70
CA ASN A 60 -11.70 9.54 4.34
C ASN A 60 -12.31 10.33 5.49
N ASN A 61 -13.21 9.74 6.27
CA ASN A 61 -13.81 10.39 7.43
C ASN A 61 -12.80 10.65 8.55
N VAL A 62 -11.90 9.72 8.81
CA VAL A 62 -10.89 9.86 9.87
C VAL A 62 -9.79 10.81 9.46
N LEU A 63 -9.18 10.62 8.29
CA LEU A 63 -8.02 11.38 7.85
C LEU A 63 -8.37 12.72 7.22
N ASN A 64 -9.57 12.85 6.65
CA ASN A 64 -9.98 14.01 5.86
C ASN A 64 -8.88 14.46 4.86
N PRO A 65 -8.45 13.56 3.95
CA PRO A 65 -7.32 13.81 3.09
C PRO A 65 -7.63 14.90 2.06
N LYS A 66 -6.62 15.64 1.66
CA LYS A 66 -6.69 16.61 0.55
C LYS A 66 -6.95 15.94 -0.79
N SER A 67 -6.44 14.74 -0.95
CA SER A 67 -6.72 13.87 -2.10
C SER A 67 -6.53 12.41 -1.72
N SER A 68 -7.35 11.53 -2.30
CA SER A 68 -7.25 10.10 -2.05
C SER A 68 -7.64 9.29 -3.29
N ILE A 69 -6.99 8.15 -3.48
CA ILE A 69 -7.32 7.14 -4.50
C ILE A 69 -7.46 5.79 -3.81
N PHE A 70 -8.56 5.11 -4.09
CA PHE A 70 -8.84 3.75 -3.64
C PHE A 70 -9.07 2.88 -4.87
N GLU A 71 -8.30 1.83 -5.01
CA GLU A 71 -8.37 0.95 -6.17
C GLU A 71 -8.00 -0.49 -5.82
N GLU A 72 -8.50 -1.44 -6.61
CA GLU A 72 -8.21 -2.86 -6.42
C GLU A 72 -6.78 -3.19 -6.90
N ASN A 73 -6.16 -4.18 -6.27
CA ASN A 73 -4.81 -4.65 -6.65
C ASN A 73 -4.72 -5.14 -8.10
N SER A 74 -5.85 -5.47 -8.72
CA SER A 74 -5.89 -5.91 -10.12
C SER A 74 -5.35 -4.90 -11.12
N VAL A 75 -5.32 -3.61 -10.78
CA VAL A 75 -4.77 -2.56 -11.66
C VAL A 75 -3.29 -2.73 -11.99
N ILE A 76 -2.55 -3.47 -11.15
CA ILE A 76 -1.11 -3.72 -11.36
C ILE A 76 -0.81 -5.08 -12.00
N ASN A 77 -1.83 -5.91 -12.28
CA ASN A 77 -1.63 -7.27 -12.78
C ASN A 77 -0.84 -7.34 -14.08
N ASP A 78 -1.11 -6.43 -15.02
CA ASP A 78 -0.40 -6.42 -16.31
C ASP A 78 1.08 -6.02 -16.15
N GLN A 79 1.36 -5.07 -15.28
CA GLN A 79 2.73 -4.67 -14.95
C GLN A 79 3.48 -5.80 -14.23
N LEU A 80 2.81 -6.49 -13.31
CA LEU A 80 3.38 -7.61 -12.59
C LEU A 80 3.72 -8.78 -13.48
N LYS A 81 2.88 -9.07 -14.48
CA LYS A 81 3.11 -10.18 -15.40
C LYS A 81 4.41 -10.04 -16.16
N SER A 82 4.70 -8.88 -16.71
CA SER A 82 5.96 -8.63 -17.44
C SER A 82 7.18 -8.68 -16.53
N LEU A 83 7.09 -8.13 -15.33
CA LEU A 83 8.16 -8.16 -14.35
C LEU A 83 8.36 -9.55 -13.75
N GLU A 84 7.28 -10.30 -13.53
CA GLU A 84 7.32 -11.69 -13.11
C GLU A 84 8.04 -12.56 -14.14
N ASP A 85 7.72 -12.42 -15.43
CA ASP A 85 8.40 -13.13 -16.50
C ASP A 85 9.90 -12.83 -16.55
N TYR A 86 10.28 -11.57 -16.34
CA TYR A 86 11.68 -11.18 -16.24
C TYR A 86 12.38 -11.82 -15.02
N GLY A 87 11.75 -11.74 -13.86
CA GLY A 87 12.26 -12.35 -12.63
C GLY A 87 12.40 -13.87 -12.74
N LEU A 88 11.40 -14.54 -13.30
CA LEU A 88 11.39 -16.00 -13.49
C LEU A 88 12.47 -16.48 -14.44
N ARG A 89 12.81 -15.72 -15.50
CA ARG A 89 13.93 -16.05 -16.39
C ARG A 89 15.27 -16.10 -15.65
N ASN A 90 15.45 -15.19 -14.69
CA ASN A 90 16.67 -15.12 -13.89
C ASN A 90 16.69 -16.15 -12.74
N ILE A 91 15.53 -16.65 -12.33
CA ILE A 91 15.34 -17.56 -11.20
C ILE A 91 15.31 -19.03 -11.63
N ASN A 92 15.10 -19.33 -12.90
CA ASN A 92 15.11 -20.72 -13.39
C ASN A 92 16.40 -21.49 -13.04
N SER A 93 17.53 -20.80 -12.89
CA SER A 93 18.75 -21.39 -12.38
C SER A 93 18.71 -21.72 -10.88
N TYR A 94 17.89 -21.04 -10.11
CA TYR A 94 17.69 -21.30 -8.68
C TYR A 94 16.61 -22.37 -8.42
N GLU A 95 15.68 -22.58 -9.34
CA GLU A 95 14.62 -23.59 -9.25
C GLU A 95 15.22 -25.00 -9.15
N ASN A 96 16.32 -25.26 -9.86
CA ASN A 96 17.08 -26.52 -9.77
C ASN A 96 17.80 -26.71 -8.43
N MET A 97 18.04 -25.63 -7.68
CA MET A 97 18.72 -25.67 -6.37
C MET A 97 17.74 -25.78 -5.20
N PHE A 98 16.54 -25.18 -5.28
CA PHE A 98 15.63 -24.99 -4.14
C PHE A 98 14.25 -25.62 -4.34
N GLY A 99 13.94 -26.18 -5.52
CA GLY A 99 12.66 -26.81 -5.83
C GLY A 99 11.49 -25.86 -6.16
N ASN A 100 10.35 -26.45 -6.50
CA ASN A 100 9.17 -25.70 -6.97
C ASN A 100 8.54 -24.78 -5.92
N GLU A 101 8.70 -25.06 -4.63
CA GLU A 101 8.18 -24.24 -3.53
C GLU A 101 8.78 -22.84 -3.51
N PHE A 102 10.03 -22.69 -3.93
CA PHE A 102 10.70 -21.40 -4.03
C PHE A 102 10.05 -20.46 -5.04
N LYS A 103 9.56 -21.01 -6.15
CA LYS A 103 8.89 -20.24 -7.20
C LYS A 103 7.59 -19.60 -6.72
N ASP A 104 6.76 -20.34 -5.98
CA ASP A 104 5.52 -19.84 -5.41
C ASP A 104 5.79 -18.79 -4.33
N PHE A 105 6.76 -19.03 -3.47
CA PHE A 105 7.18 -18.05 -2.47
C PHE A 105 7.70 -16.75 -3.11
N PHE A 106 8.49 -16.87 -4.18
CA PHE A 106 8.99 -15.71 -4.92
C PHE A 106 7.86 -14.88 -5.55
N LYS A 107 6.87 -15.52 -6.16
CA LYS A 107 5.71 -14.85 -6.76
C LYS A 107 4.95 -14.04 -5.73
N ILE A 108 4.67 -14.59 -4.56
CA ILE A 108 3.96 -13.92 -3.47
C ILE A 108 4.76 -12.72 -2.96
N SER A 109 6.06 -12.91 -2.72
CA SER A 109 6.96 -11.85 -2.23
C SER A 109 7.13 -10.73 -3.25
N PHE A 110 7.24 -11.07 -4.52
CA PHE A 110 7.36 -10.14 -5.62
C PHE A 110 6.08 -9.31 -5.79
N PHE A 111 4.91 -9.95 -5.76
CA PHE A 111 3.61 -9.26 -5.78
C PHE A 111 3.49 -8.26 -4.62
N SER A 112 3.82 -8.68 -3.42
CA SER A 112 3.75 -7.82 -2.23
C SER A 112 4.68 -6.61 -2.35
N ALA A 113 5.90 -6.81 -2.84
CA ALA A 113 6.86 -5.72 -3.05
C ALA A 113 6.37 -4.73 -4.10
N GLN A 114 5.92 -5.21 -5.26
CA GLN A 114 5.42 -4.37 -6.35
C GLN A 114 4.15 -3.60 -5.96
N SER A 115 3.23 -4.26 -5.28
CA SER A 115 2.00 -3.65 -4.75
C SER A 115 2.33 -2.49 -3.80
N ARG A 116 3.31 -2.67 -2.93
CA ARG A 116 3.78 -1.63 -2.01
C ARG A 116 4.44 -0.46 -2.73
N TRP A 117 5.32 -0.75 -3.69
CA TRP A 117 5.98 0.28 -4.49
C TRP A 117 4.98 1.12 -5.29
N TYR A 118 4.04 0.46 -5.95
CA TYR A 118 2.99 1.15 -6.70
C TYR A 118 2.18 2.07 -5.79
N SER A 119 1.69 1.57 -4.67
CA SER A 119 0.86 2.32 -3.73
C SER A 119 1.61 3.53 -3.15
N ASN A 120 2.88 3.35 -2.79
CA ASN A 120 3.73 4.44 -2.34
C ASN A 120 3.92 5.51 -3.43
N SER A 121 4.26 5.10 -4.65
CA SER A 121 4.42 6.02 -5.79
C SER A 121 3.15 6.80 -6.09
N LYS A 122 1.99 6.16 -6.02
CA LYS A 122 0.69 6.81 -6.22
C LYS A 122 0.37 7.83 -5.13
N SER A 123 0.66 7.54 -3.89
CA SER A 123 0.42 8.50 -2.80
C SER A 123 1.29 9.75 -2.95
N LEU A 124 2.52 9.61 -3.39
CA LEU A 124 3.42 10.74 -3.68
C LEU A 124 2.99 11.53 -4.93
N GLU A 125 2.52 10.83 -5.97
CA GLU A 125 1.98 11.47 -7.18
C GLU A 125 0.76 12.34 -6.87
N ILE A 126 -0.18 11.82 -6.06
CA ILE A 126 -1.36 12.56 -5.59
C ILE A 126 -0.95 13.84 -4.86
N MET A 127 -0.01 13.72 -3.94
CA MET A 127 0.53 14.86 -3.18
C MET A 127 1.17 15.89 -4.11
N LYS A 128 2.00 15.45 -5.05
CA LYS A 128 2.68 16.32 -6.02
C LYS A 128 1.70 17.06 -6.92
N ASN A 129 0.68 16.35 -7.41
CA ASN A 129 -0.34 16.95 -8.27
C ASN A 129 -1.16 17.99 -7.51
N TYR A 130 -1.50 17.72 -6.25
CA TYR A 130 -2.18 18.68 -5.39
C TYR A 130 -1.33 19.94 -5.15
N SER A 131 -0.03 19.78 -4.91
CA SER A 131 0.90 20.91 -4.65
C SER A 131 1.12 21.79 -5.87
N ASN A 132 0.93 21.24 -7.08
CA ASN A 132 1.10 21.96 -8.35
C ASN A 132 -0.20 22.59 -8.90
N SER A 133 -1.31 22.35 -8.21
CA SER A 133 -2.62 22.89 -8.61
C SER A 133 -2.91 24.29 -8.07
#